data_cbe902b7375123b875606f6eea82699d
#
_entry.id   cbe902b7375123b875606f6eea82699d
#
_cell.length_a   1.000
_cell.length_b   1.000
_cell.length_c   1.000
_cell.angle_alpha   90.00
_cell.angle_beta   90.00
_cell.angle_gamma   90.00
#
_symmetry.space_group_name_H-M   'P 1'
#
loop_
_entity.id
_entity.type
_entity.pdbx_description
1 polymer ?
#
loop_
_entity_poly.entity_id
_entity_poly.type
_entity_poly.pdbx_seq_one_letter_code
_entity_poly.pdbx_strand_id
1 'polypeptide(L)'
;MSIAPKLKNSMISLASVKQIFAITRLRIMSALFSKIPILKNRLTLFTCVVCGRMSRAGVPGRESMQCDRCGATWRARAMVLGVLQSLGHSNTTLSDVQEDWSIRGLGTSDDIKIAKKLGNKFDYVNTYYHKGPKLDLTDVDPQWRETARFIICSDVLEHIPPPTNIALEGLYSLVAPGGAAIVSIPYATAETSYEFYPNLDRYEIQDNQVVWHDTMGQRHVDTNPEFHGGAGQTLSFRVWSLSRFEEALLSVGFSRIERVILNASLGVPPIPFCDAILIAHK
;
A
#
# COMPACT_ATOMS: atom_id res chain seq x y z
N MET A 1 -32.35 -23.33 48.29
CA MET A 1 -31.00 -22.99 47.83
C MET A 1 -31.08 -22.69 46.35
N SER A 2 -31.09 -21.42 46.01
CA SER A 2 -31.22 -20.93 44.63
C SER A 2 -29.84 -20.51 44.15
N ILE A 3 -29.36 -21.15 43.03
CA ILE A 3 -28.09 -20.79 42.40
C ILE A 3 -28.44 -19.89 41.20
N ALA A 4 -28.19 -18.61 41.34
CA ALA A 4 -28.28 -17.65 40.24
C ALA A 4 -27.00 -17.72 39.36
N PRO A 5 -27.08 -17.70 38.02
CA PRO A 5 -25.91 -17.62 37.18
C PRO A 5 -25.34 -16.22 37.17
N LYS A 6 -24.04 -16.09 37.47
CA LYS A 6 -23.25 -14.86 37.30
C LYS A 6 -23.11 -14.52 35.80
N LEU A 7 -23.85 -13.52 35.36
CA LEU A 7 -23.57 -12.84 34.08
C LEU A 7 -22.22 -12.14 34.19
N LYS A 8 -21.22 -12.63 33.46
CA LYS A 8 -19.97 -11.90 33.18
C LYS A 8 -20.29 -10.82 32.16
N ASN A 9 -20.47 -9.58 32.60
CA ASN A 9 -20.47 -8.41 31.77
C ASN A 9 -19.05 -8.28 31.14
N SER A 10 -18.91 -8.59 29.88
CA SER A 10 -17.72 -8.19 29.09
C SER A 10 -17.81 -6.68 28.88
N MET A 11 -17.11 -5.91 29.72
CA MET A 11 -16.92 -4.48 29.49
C MET A 11 -16.10 -4.31 28.22
N ILE A 12 -16.76 -4.02 27.11
CA ILE A 12 -16.09 -3.50 25.91
C ILE A 12 -15.44 -2.19 26.35
N SER A 13 -14.11 -2.10 26.27
CA SER A 13 -13.40 -0.89 26.71
C SER A 13 -13.79 0.31 25.84
N LEU A 14 -13.83 1.51 26.44
CA LEU A 14 -14.09 2.76 25.71
C LEU A 14 -13.12 2.96 24.51
N ALA A 15 -11.93 2.37 24.58
CA ALA A 15 -10.96 2.36 23.50
C ALA A 15 -11.46 1.55 22.28
N SER A 16 -12.07 0.36 22.52
CA SER A 16 -12.64 -0.47 21.45
C SER A 16 -13.81 0.21 20.74
N VAL A 17 -14.65 0.94 21.48
CA VAL A 17 -15.76 1.70 20.89
C VAL A 17 -15.26 2.86 20.03
N LYS A 18 -14.24 3.60 20.47
CA LYS A 18 -13.64 4.69 19.69
C LYS A 18 -12.93 4.17 18.41
N GLN A 19 -12.32 2.99 18.47
CA GLN A 19 -11.70 2.34 17.32
C GLN A 19 -12.71 1.85 16.29
N ILE A 20 -13.81 1.23 16.71
CA ILE A 20 -14.92 0.84 15.82
C ILE A 20 -15.50 2.09 15.14
N PHE A 21 -15.66 3.20 15.85
CA PHE A 21 -16.11 4.47 15.26
C PHE A 21 -15.13 5.04 14.24
N ALA A 22 -13.82 4.90 14.42
CA ALA A 22 -12.81 5.39 13.45
C ALA A 22 -12.85 4.59 12.14
N ILE A 23 -12.93 3.26 12.22
CA ILE A 23 -13.02 2.36 11.06
C ILE A 23 -14.36 2.53 10.33
N THR A 24 -15.46 2.63 11.08
CA THR A 24 -16.79 2.89 10.53
C THR A 24 -16.86 4.26 9.86
N ARG A 25 -16.17 5.26 10.40
CA ARG A 25 -16.09 6.61 9.82
C ARG A 25 -15.30 6.62 8.50
N LEU A 26 -14.22 5.85 8.36
CA LEU A 26 -13.50 5.67 7.10
C LEU A 26 -14.39 5.00 6.04
N ARG A 27 -15.14 3.95 6.40
CA ARG A 27 -16.09 3.27 5.51
C ARG A 27 -17.25 4.18 5.10
N ILE A 28 -17.82 4.94 6.04
CA ILE A 28 -18.91 5.90 5.78
C ILE A 28 -18.41 7.07 4.94
N MET A 29 -17.20 7.59 5.18
CA MET A 29 -16.63 8.69 4.39
C MET A 29 -16.37 8.24 2.95
N SER A 30 -15.80 7.07 2.72
CA SER A 30 -15.64 6.51 1.38
C SER A 30 -16.99 6.33 0.66
N ALA A 31 -18.01 5.83 1.36
CA ALA A 31 -19.36 5.65 0.80
C ALA A 31 -20.11 6.98 0.61
N LEU A 32 -19.88 8.00 1.45
CA LEU A 32 -20.48 9.33 1.31
C LEU A 32 -19.89 10.12 0.13
N PHE A 33 -18.57 10.06 -0.08
CA PHE A 33 -17.93 10.72 -1.23
C PHE A 33 -18.37 10.11 -2.57
N SER A 34 -18.68 8.80 -2.60
CA SER A 34 -19.24 8.17 -3.81
C SER A 34 -20.66 8.62 -4.15
N LYS A 35 -21.36 9.28 -3.22
CA LYS A 35 -22.77 9.70 -3.36
C LYS A 35 -22.98 11.21 -3.57
N ILE A 36 -21.91 12.03 -3.65
CA ILE A 36 -22.05 13.47 -3.91
C ILE A 36 -22.31 13.71 -5.41
N PRO A 37 -23.52 14.10 -5.83
CA PRO A 37 -23.87 14.18 -7.26
C PRO A 37 -23.12 15.28 -8.02
N ILE A 38 -22.63 16.29 -7.32
CA ILE A 38 -22.03 17.50 -7.91
C ILE A 38 -20.67 17.23 -8.55
N LEU A 39 -19.95 16.16 -8.12
CA LEU A 39 -18.63 15.81 -8.65
C LEU A 39 -18.68 14.80 -9.82
N LYS A 40 -19.81 14.16 -10.07
CA LYS A 40 -19.93 13.07 -11.06
C LYS A 40 -19.73 13.49 -12.52
N ASN A 41 -19.79 14.76 -12.86
CA ASN A 41 -19.78 15.21 -14.25
C ASN A 41 -18.58 16.10 -14.65
N ARG A 42 -17.56 16.31 -13.82
CA ARG A 42 -16.35 17.03 -14.24
C ARG A 42 -15.29 16.04 -14.68
N LEU A 43 -15.19 15.81 -15.97
CA LEU A 43 -14.04 15.16 -16.57
C LEU A 43 -12.80 16.08 -16.37
N THR A 44 -11.78 15.54 -15.70
CA THR A 44 -10.50 16.23 -15.56
C THR A 44 -9.59 15.83 -16.71
N LEU A 45 -9.08 16.82 -17.43
CA LEU A 45 -8.06 16.63 -18.47
C LEU A 45 -6.69 16.63 -17.82
N PHE A 46 -5.84 15.68 -18.19
CA PHE A 46 -4.46 15.61 -17.73
C PHE A 46 -3.56 14.91 -18.75
N THR A 47 -2.27 15.17 -18.71
CA THR A 47 -1.27 14.35 -19.38
C THR A 47 -0.94 13.15 -18.49
N CYS A 48 -1.11 11.95 -18.98
CA CYS A 48 -0.84 10.76 -18.17
C CYS A 48 0.66 10.58 -17.93
N VAL A 49 1.12 10.64 -16.69
CA VAL A 49 2.54 10.46 -16.33
C VAL A 49 3.13 9.13 -16.82
N VAL A 50 2.29 8.11 -17.05
CA VAL A 50 2.75 6.78 -17.52
C VAL A 50 2.91 6.74 -19.04
N CYS A 51 1.94 7.23 -19.81
CA CYS A 51 1.96 7.07 -21.27
C CYS A 51 2.16 8.38 -22.07
N GLY A 52 2.30 9.52 -21.38
CA GLY A 52 2.50 10.84 -22.00
C GLY A 52 1.32 11.40 -22.79
N ARG A 53 0.20 10.67 -22.87
CA ARG A 53 -0.94 11.09 -23.70
C ARG A 53 -1.97 11.86 -22.87
N MET A 54 -2.63 12.83 -23.53
CA MET A 54 -3.81 13.48 -22.97
C MET A 54 -4.89 12.44 -22.68
N SER A 55 -5.44 12.51 -21.49
CA SER A 55 -6.48 11.61 -20.99
C SER A 55 -7.56 12.38 -20.25
N ARG A 56 -8.70 11.75 -20.12
CA ARG A 56 -9.85 12.24 -19.35
C ARG A 56 -10.19 11.24 -18.28
N ALA A 57 -10.46 11.72 -17.09
CA ALA A 57 -10.94 10.86 -16.02
C ALA A 57 -12.04 11.55 -15.23
N GLY A 58 -12.90 10.72 -14.65
CA GLY A 58 -13.96 11.16 -13.75
C GLY A 58 -13.44 11.52 -12.36
N VAL A 59 -14.24 11.24 -11.34
CA VAL A 59 -13.96 11.58 -9.94
C VAL A 59 -12.62 10.96 -9.48
N PRO A 60 -11.74 11.75 -8.87
CA PRO A 60 -10.52 11.25 -8.27
C PRO A 60 -10.81 10.16 -7.23
N GLY A 61 -10.07 9.06 -7.32
CA GLY A 61 -10.09 7.96 -6.37
C GLY A 61 -8.89 7.07 -6.64
N ARG A 62 -8.37 6.45 -5.60
CA ARG A 62 -7.10 5.71 -5.60
C ARG A 62 -7.05 4.61 -6.68
N GLU A 63 -8.11 3.82 -6.79
CA GLU A 63 -8.26 2.73 -7.76
C GLU A 63 -9.12 3.13 -8.98
N SER A 64 -9.61 4.35 -9.00
CA SER A 64 -10.39 4.92 -10.11
C SER A 64 -9.57 5.93 -10.90
N MET A 65 -10.21 6.84 -11.60
CA MET A 65 -9.54 7.87 -12.42
C MET A 65 -8.57 7.24 -13.42
N GLN A 66 -8.98 6.15 -14.07
CA GLN A 66 -8.13 5.44 -15.01
C GLN A 66 -7.84 6.30 -16.26
N CYS A 67 -6.58 6.23 -16.72
CA CYS A 67 -6.22 6.80 -18.00
C CYS A 67 -6.96 6.07 -19.13
N ASP A 68 -7.70 6.78 -19.97
CA ASP A 68 -8.46 6.21 -21.10
C ASP A 68 -7.57 5.65 -22.22
N ARG A 69 -6.26 5.91 -22.17
CA ARG A 69 -5.26 5.45 -23.14
C ARG A 69 -4.49 4.21 -22.69
N CYS A 70 -4.07 4.15 -21.43
CA CYS A 70 -3.23 3.05 -20.96
C CYS A 70 -3.82 2.28 -19.76
N GLY A 71 -4.97 2.70 -19.24
CA GLY A 71 -5.64 2.06 -18.12
C GLY A 71 -5.00 2.30 -16.74
N ALA A 72 -3.92 3.10 -16.66
CA ALA A 72 -3.27 3.38 -15.39
C ALA A 72 -4.23 4.08 -14.42
N THR A 73 -4.45 3.49 -13.23
CA THR A 73 -5.23 4.08 -12.14
C THR A 73 -4.50 5.29 -11.56
N TRP A 74 -5.16 6.03 -10.67
CA TRP A 74 -4.49 7.10 -9.93
C TRP A 74 -3.28 6.57 -9.14
N ARG A 75 -3.45 5.46 -8.40
CA ARG A 75 -2.38 4.85 -7.62
C ARG A 75 -1.18 4.45 -8.49
N ALA A 76 -1.44 3.76 -9.60
CA ALA A 76 -0.39 3.37 -10.54
C ALA A 76 0.38 4.58 -11.08
N ARG A 77 -0.31 5.69 -11.40
CA ARG A 77 0.34 6.93 -11.82
C ARG A 77 1.15 7.59 -10.70
N ALA A 78 0.62 7.57 -9.48
CA ALA A 78 1.32 8.13 -8.31
C ALA A 78 2.60 7.35 -7.99
N MET A 79 2.58 6.02 -8.08
CA MET A 79 3.77 5.17 -7.93
C MET A 79 4.82 5.48 -9.01
N VAL A 80 4.40 5.56 -10.28
CA VAL A 80 5.31 5.93 -11.39
C VAL A 80 5.86 7.34 -11.21
N LEU A 81 5.06 8.31 -10.76
CA LEU A 81 5.53 9.66 -10.44
C LEU A 81 6.59 9.63 -9.34
N GLY A 82 6.39 8.79 -8.29
CA GLY A 82 7.38 8.59 -7.24
C GLY A 82 8.69 8.00 -7.76
N VAL A 83 8.63 7.02 -8.66
CA VAL A 83 9.82 6.51 -9.35
C VAL A 83 10.54 7.62 -10.10
N LEU A 84 9.82 8.40 -10.90
CA LEU A 84 10.41 9.49 -11.68
C LEU A 84 11.05 10.55 -10.77
N GLN A 85 10.40 10.92 -9.67
CA GLN A 85 10.96 11.87 -8.69
C GLN A 85 12.22 11.32 -8.03
N SER A 86 12.24 10.04 -7.63
CA SER A 86 13.43 9.41 -7.03
C SER A 86 14.62 9.35 -7.99
N LEU A 87 14.36 9.36 -9.30
CA LEU A 87 15.37 9.39 -10.35
C LEU A 87 15.71 10.80 -10.86
N GLY A 88 15.14 11.85 -10.25
CA GLY A 88 15.38 13.25 -10.64
C GLY A 88 14.52 13.76 -11.81
N HIS A 89 13.47 13.04 -12.21
CA HIS A 89 12.58 13.36 -13.33
C HIS A 89 11.21 13.89 -12.88
N SER A 90 11.17 14.95 -12.07
CA SER A 90 9.94 15.37 -11.37
C SER A 90 8.81 15.91 -12.27
N ASN A 91 9.11 16.42 -13.46
CA ASN A 91 8.15 17.14 -14.33
C ASN A 91 8.03 16.53 -15.72
N THR A 92 8.30 15.25 -15.86
CA THR A 92 8.22 14.54 -17.15
C THR A 92 7.33 13.32 -17.04
N THR A 93 7.01 12.70 -18.16
CA THR A 93 6.27 11.44 -18.19
C THR A 93 7.23 10.26 -18.41
N LEU A 94 6.85 9.06 -17.98
CA LEU A 94 7.66 7.85 -18.20
C LEU A 94 7.90 7.61 -19.70
N SER A 95 6.95 7.98 -20.56
CA SER A 95 7.14 7.82 -22.01
C SER A 95 8.25 8.71 -22.56
N ASP A 96 8.51 9.87 -21.96
CA ASP A 96 9.50 10.84 -22.42
C ASP A 96 10.88 10.62 -21.80
N VAL A 97 10.98 9.81 -20.74
CA VAL A 97 12.27 9.39 -20.17
C VAL A 97 13.02 8.53 -21.18
N GLN A 98 14.30 8.82 -21.35
CA GLN A 98 15.19 8.00 -22.16
C GLN A 98 15.35 6.61 -21.53
N GLU A 99 15.47 5.59 -22.36
CA GLU A 99 15.75 4.23 -21.93
C GLU A 99 17.13 4.16 -21.26
N ASP A 100 17.17 3.54 -20.07
CA ASP A 100 18.43 3.33 -19.34
C ASP A 100 18.39 1.95 -18.65
N TRP A 101 18.97 0.98 -19.30
CA TRP A 101 19.07 -0.40 -18.84
C TRP A 101 20.07 -0.61 -17.70
N SER A 102 20.86 0.41 -17.33
CA SER A 102 21.71 0.39 -16.14
C SER A 102 20.92 0.62 -14.85
N ILE A 103 19.73 1.19 -14.95
CA ILE A 103 18.82 1.42 -13.84
C ILE A 103 18.00 0.16 -13.60
N ARG A 104 18.34 -0.60 -12.55
CA ARG A 104 17.54 -1.74 -12.13
C ARG A 104 16.39 -1.32 -11.25
N GLY A 105 15.19 -1.73 -11.63
CA GLY A 105 13.96 -1.55 -10.84
C GLY A 105 13.34 -2.87 -10.43
N LEU A 106 12.74 -2.92 -9.25
CA LEU A 106 11.95 -4.05 -8.77
C LEU A 106 10.51 -3.64 -8.49
N GLY A 107 9.58 -4.56 -8.68
CA GLY A 107 8.18 -4.41 -8.31
C GLY A 107 7.71 -5.57 -7.45
N THR A 108 6.79 -5.32 -6.52
CA THR A 108 6.18 -6.35 -5.67
C THR A 108 4.73 -6.58 -6.10
N SER A 109 4.52 -7.39 -7.15
CA SER A 109 3.20 -7.73 -7.73
C SER A 109 2.47 -6.56 -8.38
N ASP A 110 3.18 -5.67 -9.05
CA ASP A 110 2.56 -4.55 -9.78
C ASP A 110 1.64 -5.01 -10.92
N ASP A 111 0.70 -4.12 -11.29
CA ASP A 111 -0.11 -4.32 -12.49
C ASP A 111 0.78 -4.56 -13.72
N ILE A 112 0.50 -5.63 -14.46
CA ILE A 112 1.33 -6.08 -15.60
C ILE A 112 1.50 -5.00 -16.68
N LYS A 113 0.50 -4.13 -16.86
CA LYS A 113 0.58 -3.05 -17.86
C LYS A 113 1.57 -1.98 -17.42
N ILE A 114 1.65 -1.71 -16.13
CA ILE A 114 2.61 -0.76 -15.55
C ILE A 114 4.00 -1.36 -15.56
N ALA A 115 4.15 -2.61 -15.11
CA ALA A 115 5.42 -3.34 -15.14
C ALA A 115 6.01 -3.38 -16.54
N LYS A 116 5.19 -3.65 -17.57
CA LYS A 116 5.64 -3.63 -18.97
C LYS A 116 6.14 -2.25 -19.42
N LYS A 117 5.49 -1.17 -18.96
CA LYS A 117 5.91 0.19 -19.34
C LYS A 117 7.19 0.61 -18.64
N LEU A 118 7.40 0.21 -17.39
CA LEU A 118 8.67 0.39 -16.69
C LEU A 118 9.77 -0.45 -17.33
N GLY A 119 9.49 -1.71 -17.68
CA GLY A 119 10.40 -2.60 -18.37
C GLY A 119 10.77 -2.18 -19.79
N ASN A 120 10.04 -1.25 -20.41
CA ASN A 120 10.43 -0.62 -21.68
C ASN A 120 11.43 0.54 -21.49
N LYS A 121 11.72 0.93 -20.25
CA LYS A 121 12.59 2.08 -19.94
C LYS A 121 13.80 1.71 -19.08
N PHE A 122 13.64 0.68 -18.23
CA PHE A 122 14.60 0.27 -17.21
C PHE A 122 14.77 -1.26 -17.20
N ASP A 123 15.83 -1.77 -16.60
CA ASP A 123 15.94 -3.19 -16.22
C ASP A 123 14.95 -3.49 -15.07
N TYR A 124 13.66 -3.58 -15.42
CA TYR A 124 12.59 -3.71 -14.45
C TYR A 124 12.10 -5.14 -14.32
N VAL A 125 12.18 -5.69 -13.11
CA VAL A 125 11.67 -7.03 -12.76
C VAL A 125 10.48 -6.92 -11.83
N ASN A 126 9.30 -7.30 -12.31
CA ASN A 126 8.10 -7.43 -11.47
C ASN A 126 8.12 -8.78 -10.78
N THR A 127 8.31 -8.81 -9.47
CA THR A 127 8.37 -10.02 -8.65
C THR A 127 7.03 -10.34 -8.02
N TYR A 128 6.89 -11.57 -7.52
CA TYR A 128 5.65 -12.07 -6.94
C TYR A 128 5.94 -12.94 -5.72
N TYR A 129 5.00 -13.03 -4.78
CA TYR A 129 5.11 -13.91 -3.63
C TYR A 129 4.89 -15.39 -4.01
N HIS A 130 3.88 -15.68 -4.85
CA HIS A 130 3.42 -17.05 -5.13
C HIS A 130 3.93 -17.65 -6.46
N LYS A 131 4.63 -16.89 -7.28
CA LYS A 131 5.12 -17.34 -8.59
C LYS A 131 6.45 -16.68 -8.95
N GLY A 132 7.12 -17.19 -9.97
CA GLY A 132 8.36 -16.59 -10.46
C GLY A 132 8.16 -15.29 -11.28
N PRO A 133 9.13 -14.37 -11.23
CA PRO A 133 10.24 -14.34 -10.29
C PRO A 133 9.76 -14.11 -8.85
N LYS A 134 10.22 -14.98 -7.91
CA LYS A 134 9.73 -14.96 -6.53
C LYS A 134 10.50 -13.95 -5.68
N LEU A 135 9.78 -13.21 -4.85
CA LEU A 135 10.33 -12.37 -3.81
C LEU A 135 9.44 -12.45 -2.56
N ASP A 136 10.07 -12.77 -1.45
CA ASP A 136 9.48 -12.73 -0.10
C ASP A 136 10.21 -11.67 0.71
N LEU A 137 9.50 -10.63 1.14
CA LEU A 137 10.09 -9.55 1.94
C LEU A 137 10.49 -9.99 3.35
N THR A 138 10.00 -11.15 3.81
CA THR A 138 10.37 -11.70 5.12
C THR A 138 11.56 -12.65 5.06
N ASP A 139 11.93 -13.11 3.85
CA ASP A 139 13.07 -14.00 3.60
C ASP A 139 13.70 -13.66 2.23
N VAL A 140 14.38 -12.53 2.17
CA VAL A 140 14.96 -12.01 0.94
C VAL A 140 16.16 -12.83 0.51
N ASP A 141 16.05 -13.49 -0.66
CA ASP A 141 17.16 -14.18 -1.31
C ASP A 141 18.34 -13.22 -1.53
N PRO A 142 19.57 -13.61 -1.15
CA PRO A 142 20.76 -12.78 -1.33
C PRO A 142 20.96 -12.19 -2.73
N GLN A 143 20.53 -12.87 -3.79
CA GLN A 143 20.62 -12.39 -5.17
C GLN A 143 19.88 -11.07 -5.43
N TRP A 144 18.88 -10.73 -4.62
CA TRP A 144 18.08 -9.50 -4.76
C TRP A 144 18.62 -8.33 -3.94
N ARG A 145 19.49 -8.60 -2.96
CA ARG A 145 19.96 -7.58 -2.03
C ARG A 145 20.80 -6.52 -2.72
N GLU A 146 20.51 -5.26 -2.40
CA GLU A 146 21.22 -4.07 -2.88
C GLU A 146 21.30 -3.96 -4.43
N THR A 147 20.32 -4.56 -5.13
CA THR A 147 20.31 -4.53 -6.60
C THR A 147 19.41 -3.44 -7.17
N ALA A 148 18.40 -2.99 -6.42
CA ALA A 148 17.40 -2.08 -6.95
C ALA A 148 17.78 -0.61 -6.77
N ARG A 149 17.90 0.13 -7.88
CA ARG A 149 17.97 1.60 -7.85
C ARG A 149 16.64 2.20 -7.42
N PHE A 150 15.53 1.55 -7.76
CA PHE A 150 14.21 1.82 -7.20
C PHE A 150 13.42 0.52 -7.01
N ILE A 151 12.55 0.50 -6.01
CA ILE A 151 11.58 -0.58 -5.81
C ILE A 151 10.18 0.00 -5.60
N ILE A 152 9.19 -0.60 -6.24
CA ILE A 152 7.77 -0.30 -6.03
C ILE A 152 7.20 -1.33 -5.06
N CYS A 153 6.68 -0.87 -3.92
CA CYS A 153 5.97 -1.69 -2.94
C CYS A 153 4.62 -1.03 -2.64
N SER A 154 3.60 -1.45 -3.39
CA SER A 154 2.28 -0.80 -3.37
C SER A 154 1.23 -1.73 -2.79
N ASP A 155 0.72 -1.38 -1.60
CA ASP A 155 -0.32 -2.12 -0.88
C ASP A 155 0.05 -3.61 -0.69
N VAL A 156 1.22 -3.84 -0.10
CA VAL A 156 1.77 -5.18 0.20
C VAL A 156 2.02 -5.36 1.69
N LEU A 157 2.56 -4.33 2.35
CA LEU A 157 3.04 -4.46 3.73
C LEU A 157 1.94 -4.69 4.76
N GLU A 158 0.72 -4.28 4.47
CA GLU A 158 -0.44 -4.56 5.30
C GLU A 158 -0.86 -6.03 5.29
N HIS A 159 -0.41 -6.79 4.28
CA HIS A 159 -0.71 -8.21 4.09
C HIS A 159 0.34 -9.15 4.67
N ILE A 160 1.41 -8.61 5.23
CA ILE A 160 2.47 -9.42 5.84
C ILE A 160 2.18 -9.57 7.33
N PRO A 161 2.12 -10.81 7.85
CA PRO A 161 1.91 -11.04 9.28
C PRO A 161 2.96 -10.37 10.15
N PRO A 162 2.66 -10.03 11.41
CA PRO A 162 3.68 -9.58 12.35
C PRO A 162 4.75 -10.67 12.61
N PRO A 163 6.00 -10.29 12.99
CA PRO A 163 6.46 -8.93 13.23
C PRO A 163 6.84 -8.18 11.96
N THR A 164 6.37 -6.94 11.84
CA THR A 164 6.44 -6.14 10.61
C THR A 164 7.84 -5.64 10.26
N ASN A 165 8.70 -5.47 11.27
CA ASN A 165 10.07 -5.00 11.04
C ASN A 165 10.85 -5.92 10.09
N ILE A 166 10.62 -7.23 10.12
CA ILE A 166 11.30 -8.19 9.23
C ILE A 166 11.04 -7.84 7.76
N ALA A 167 9.78 -7.56 7.40
CA ALA A 167 9.44 -7.17 6.03
C ALA A 167 10.01 -5.80 5.63
N LEU A 168 10.08 -4.85 6.58
CA LEU A 168 10.67 -3.54 6.33
C LEU A 168 12.20 -3.63 6.18
N GLU A 169 12.87 -4.46 6.98
CA GLU A 169 14.30 -4.80 6.83
C GLU A 169 14.56 -5.48 5.49
N GLY A 170 13.67 -6.40 5.08
CA GLY A 170 13.70 -7.02 3.76
C GLY A 170 13.60 -6.00 2.65
N LEU A 171 12.62 -5.10 2.72
CA LEU A 171 12.44 -4.01 1.74
C LEU A 171 13.70 -3.12 1.66
N TYR A 172 14.26 -2.72 2.82
CA TYR A 172 15.50 -1.95 2.89
C TYR A 172 16.67 -2.69 2.25
N SER A 173 16.78 -4.00 2.49
CA SER A 173 17.89 -4.82 1.97
C SER A 173 17.92 -4.91 0.44
N LEU A 174 16.78 -4.74 -0.24
CA LEU A 174 16.67 -4.78 -1.70
C LEU A 174 17.23 -3.53 -2.37
N VAL A 175 17.13 -2.38 -1.69
CA VAL A 175 17.49 -1.09 -2.26
C VAL A 175 19.01 -0.95 -2.31
N ALA A 176 19.57 -0.62 -3.47
CA ALA A 176 20.98 -0.32 -3.63
C ALA A 176 21.36 1.00 -2.92
N PRO A 177 22.64 1.19 -2.53
CA PRO A 177 23.10 2.47 -2.01
C PRO A 177 22.73 3.63 -2.94
N GLY A 178 22.12 4.69 -2.37
CA GLY A 178 21.60 5.84 -3.12
C GLY A 178 20.32 5.56 -3.91
N GLY A 179 19.71 4.39 -3.76
CA GLY A 179 18.41 4.05 -4.32
C GLY A 179 17.24 4.46 -3.43
N ALA A 180 16.02 4.09 -3.84
CA ALA A 180 14.82 4.41 -3.08
C ALA A 180 13.73 3.33 -3.18
N ALA A 181 12.96 3.16 -2.12
CA ALA A 181 11.68 2.44 -2.15
C ALA A 181 10.53 3.43 -2.31
N ILE A 182 9.66 3.18 -3.28
CA ILE A 182 8.43 3.92 -3.50
C ILE A 182 7.30 3.07 -2.90
N VAL A 183 6.67 3.58 -1.84
CA VAL A 183 5.77 2.78 -1.01
C VAL A 183 4.39 3.42 -0.91
N SER A 184 3.36 2.61 -1.05
CA SER A 184 2.00 2.96 -0.67
C SER A 184 1.42 1.94 0.30
N ILE A 185 0.63 2.43 1.24
CA ILE A 185 -0.08 1.64 2.24
C ILE A 185 -1.48 2.22 2.47
N PRO A 186 -2.45 1.42 2.90
CA PRO A 186 -3.62 1.94 3.57
C PRO A 186 -3.21 2.57 4.91
N TYR A 187 -3.57 3.83 5.11
CA TYR A 187 -3.21 4.54 6.33
C TYR A 187 -4.38 5.27 6.98
N ALA A 188 -4.27 5.49 8.27
CA ALA A 188 -5.15 6.35 9.03
C ALA A 188 -4.41 7.61 9.49
N THR A 189 -5.15 8.69 9.72
CA THR A 189 -4.64 9.93 10.30
C THR A 189 -4.50 9.86 11.82
N ALA A 190 -4.72 8.67 12.41
CA ALA A 190 -4.54 8.42 13.84
C ALA A 190 -3.06 8.43 14.23
N GLU A 191 -2.74 8.69 15.49
CA GLU A 191 -1.37 8.69 16.00
C GLU A 191 -0.77 7.28 16.14
N THR A 192 -1.61 6.25 16.20
CA THR A 192 -1.20 4.85 16.37
C THR A 192 -1.72 3.99 15.23
N SER A 193 -0.90 3.06 14.76
CA SER A 193 -1.32 2.00 13.85
C SER A 193 -2.31 1.06 14.53
N TYR A 194 -3.19 0.45 13.76
CA TYR A 194 -4.13 -0.54 14.25
C TYR A 194 -3.77 -1.93 13.73
N GLU A 195 -3.52 -2.88 14.64
CA GLU A 195 -3.30 -4.28 14.32
C GLU A 195 -4.61 -5.05 14.52
N PHE A 196 -5.07 -5.76 13.49
CA PHE A 196 -6.28 -6.57 13.56
C PHE A 196 -6.07 -7.83 14.41
N TYR A 197 -4.84 -8.37 14.40
CA TYR A 197 -4.48 -9.61 15.08
C TYR A 197 -3.26 -9.37 16.00
N PRO A 198 -3.45 -8.69 17.14
CA PRO A 198 -2.34 -8.38 18.05
C PRO A 198 -1.76 -9.65 18.67
N ASN A 199 -0.43 -9.70 18.79
CA ASN A 199 0.31 -10.88 19.29
C ASN A 199 0.04 -12.18 18.52
N LEU A 200 -0.17 -12.08 17.21
CA LEU A 200 -0.43 -13.22 16.35
C LEU A 200 0.72 -14.24 16.41
N ASP A 201 0.39 -15.51 16.72
CA ASP A 201 1.28 -16.66 16.59
C ASP A 201 1.00 -17.44 15.29
N ARG A 202 -0.27 -17.83 15.08
CA ARG A 202 -0.70 -18.52 13.86
C ARG A 202 -2.15 -18.21 13.53
N TYR A 203 -2.51 -18.38 12.26
CA TYR A 203 -3.89 -18.15 11.79
C TYR A 203 -4.29 -19.13 10.68
N GLU A 204 -5.59 -19.29 10.50
CA GLU A 204 -6.22 -20.02 9.41
C GLU A 204 -7.41 -19.22 8.89
N ILE A 205 -7.66 -19.31 7.59
CA ILE A 205 -8.87 -18.74 6.97
C ILE A 205 -9.84 -19.88 6.70
N GLN A 206 -11.00 -19.84 7.35
CA GLN A 206 -12.05 -20.84 7.23
C GLN A 206 -13.39 -20.11 6.97
N ASP A 207 -14.09 -20.46 5.89
CA ASP A 207 -15.39 -19.89 5.53
C ASP A 207 -15.44 -18.34 5.56
N ASN A 208 -14.38 -17.70 5.04
CA ASN A 208 -14.17 -16.25 5.08
C ASN A 208 -14.06 -15.64 6.48
N GLN A 209 -13.84 -16.45 7.51
CA GLN A 209 -13.49 -16.02 8.86
C GLN A 209 -12.01 -16.28 9.10
N VAL A 210 -11.42 -15.55 10.04
CA VAL A 210 -10.05 -15.79 10.49
C VAL A 210 -10.08 -16.38 11.89
N VAL A 211 -9.59 -17.61 12.01
CA VAL A 211 -9.30 -18.24 13.30
C VAL A 211 -7.84 -18.04 13.59
N TRP A 212 -7.52 -17.44 14.71
CA TRP A 212 -6.13 -17.16 15.05
C TRP A 212 -5.82 -17.43 16.52
N HIS A 213 -4.54 -17.66 16.81
CA HIS A 213 -4.04 -17.86 18.16
C HIS A 213 -3.01 -16.77 18.46
N ASP A 214 -3.06 -16.25 19.65
CA ASP A 214 -2.03 -15.34 20.13
C ASP A 214 -0.83 -16.10 20.72
N THR A 215 0.25 -15.37 21.01
CA THR A 215 1.47 -15.94 21.61
C THR A 215 1.28 -16.56 23.00
N MET A 216 0.12 -16.34 23.64
CA MET A 216 -0.29 -16.98 24.88
C MET A 216 -1.08 -18.27 24.63
N GLY A 217 -1.31 -18.66 23.38
CA GLY A 217 -2.06 -19.83 22.96
C GLY A 217 -3.59 -19.65 23.01
N GLN A 218 -4.09 -18.42 23.29
CA GLN A 218 -5.53 -18.18 23.29
C GLN A 218 -6.07 -18.15 21.85
N ARG A 219 -7.17 -18.88 21.63
CA ARG A 219 -7.88 -18.93 20.35
C ARG A 219 -8.88 -17.78 20.23
N HIS A 220 -8.87 -17.13 19.09
CA HIS A 220 -9.77 -16.04 18.70
C HIS A 220 -10.43 -16.33 17.36
N VAL A 221 -11.58 -15.71 17.11
CA VAL A 221 -12.27 -15.79 15.81
C VAL A 221 -12.69 -14.39 15.38
N ASP A 222 -12.26 -13.99 14.20
CA ASP A 222 -12.76 -12.81 13.52
C ASP A 222 -13.76 -13.25 12.44
N THR A 223 -15.02 -12.88 12.62
CA THR A 223 -16.12 -13.22 11.71
C THR A 223 -16.32 -12.20 10.60
N ASN A 224 -15.59 -11.09 10.62
CA ASN A 224 -15.67 -10.04 9.60
C ASN A 224 -14.28 -9.46 9.26
N PRO A 225 -13.33 -10.31 8.84
CA PRO A 225 -11.98 -9.89 8.54
C PRO A 225 -11.92 -8.96 7.32
N GLU A 226 -10.88 -8.14 7.27
CA GLU A 226 -10.61 -7.24 6.15
C GLU A 226 -9.79 -7.98 5.09
N PHE A 227 -10.41 -8.21 3.91
CA PHE A 227 -9.73 -8.79 2.76
C PHE A 227 -9.62 -7.78 1.63
N HIS A 228 -8.45 -7.72 0.99
CA HIS A 228 -8.27 -7.06 -0.30
C HIS A 228 -8.46 -8.06 -1.44
N GLY A 229 -9.04 -7.63 -2.55
CA GLY A 229 -9.30 -8.49 -3.73
C GLY A 229 -10.54 -9.38 -3.63
N GLY A 230 -11.23 -9.39 -2.50
CA GLY A 230 -12.45 -10.18 -2.25
C GLY A 230 -12.34 -11.10 -1.05
N ALA A 231 -13.48 -11.63 -0.62
CA ALA A 231 -13.57 -12.48 0.56
C ALA A 231 -12.64 -13.71 0.45
N GLY A 232 -11.87 -13.96 1.51
CA GLY A 232 -10.95 -15.10 1.61
C GLY A 232 -9.66 -15.01 0.77
N GLN A 233 -9.41 -13.88 0.07
CA GLN A 233 -8.23 -13.79 -0.80
C GLN A 233 -7.00 -13.25 -0.05
N THR A 234 -6.86 -11.95 0.12
CA THR A 234 -5.67 -11.36 0.74
C THR A 234 -6.04 -10.69 2.04
N LEU A 235 -5.64 -11.30 3.17
CA LEU A 235 -5.95 -10.80 4.50
C LEU A 235 -5.15 -9.53 4.81
N SER A 236 -5.80 -8.52 5.37
CA SER A 236 -5.12 -7.37 5.97
C SER A 236 -4.86 -7.61 7.44
N PHE A 237 -3.61 -7.42 7.87
CA PHE A 237 -3.22 -7.55 9.28
C PHE A 237 -3.27 -6.21 10.01
N ARG A 238 -3.23 -5.08 9.29
CA ARG A 238 -3.15 -3.75 9.91
C ARG A 238 -3.61 -2.60 9.03
N VAL A 239 -3.91 -1.49 9.71
CA VAL A 239 -3.97 -0.15 9.13
C VAL A 239 -2.89 0.70 9.78
N TRP A 240 -2.00 1.27 9.01
CA TRP A 240 -0.90 2.05 9.51
C TRP A 240 -1.32 3.45 9.97
N SER A 241 -0.71 3.95 11.04
CA SER A 241 -0.54 5.39 11.23
C SER A 241 0.55 5.87 10.28
N LEU A 242 0.29 6.92 9.51
CA LEU A 242 1.28 7.38 8.52
C LEU A 242 2.60 7.83 9.19
N SER A 243 2.52 8.56 10.30
CA SER A 243 3.72 8.97 11.05
C SER A 243 4.49 7.78 11.62
N ARG A 244 3.79 6.79 12.17
CA ARG A 244 4.44 5.57 12.69
C ARG A 244 5.06 4.74 11.59
N PHE A 245 4.48 4.76 10.40
CA PHE A 245 5.07 4.07 9.26
C PHE A 245 6.33 4.79 8.75
N GLU A 246 6.33 6.12 8.67
CA GLU A 246 7.52 6.91 8.36
C GLU A 246 8.64 6.64 9.38
N GLU A 247 8.33 6.62 10.70
CA GLU A 247 9.27 6.26 11.76
C GLU A 247 9.82 4.82 11.61
N ALA A 248 8.94 3.86 11.26
CA ALA A 248 9.34 2.47 11.07
C ALA A 248 10.29 2.30 9.88
N LEU A 249 10.09 3.01 8.78
CA LEU A 249 11.01 3.02 7.65
C LEU A 249 12.38 3.61 8.04
N LEU A 250 12.41 4.70 8.80
CA LEU A 250 13.67 5.27 9.30
C LEU A 250 14.39 4.30 10.24
N SER A 251 13.65 3.57 11.09
CA SER A 251 14.24 2.65 12.08
C SER A 251 14.96 1.45 11.46
N VAL A 252 14.58 1.03 10.24
CA VAL A 252 15.26 -0.06 9.52
C VAL A 252 16.41 0.39 8.64
N GLY A 253 16.72 1.70 8.63
CA GLY A 253 17.94 2.23 8.02
C GLY A 253 17.73 3.19 6.83
N PHE A 254 16.50 3.44 6.37
CA PHE A 254 16.29 4.48 5.37
C PHE A 254 16.73 5.84 5.93
N SER A 255 17.50 6.57 5.14
CA SER A 255 18.13 7.83 5.59
C SER A 255 17.15 9.01 5.58
N ARG A 256 16.14 8.97 4.71
CA ARG A 256 15.19 10.06 4.50
C ARG A 256 13.88 9.52 3.91
N ILE A 257 12.77 10.05 4.40
CA ILE A 257 11.43 9.77 3.85
C ILE A 257 10.87 11.06 3.27
N GLU A 258 10.43 11.01 2.03
CA GLU A 258 9.74 12.10 1.34
C GLU A 258 8.36 11.64 0.89
N ARG A 259 7.42 12.56 0.79
CA ARG A 259 6.14 12.31 0.12
C ARG A 259 6.26 12.68 -1.34
N VAL A 260 5.69 11.85 -2.21
CA VAL A 260 5.60 12.17 -3.64
C VAL A 260 4.90 13.51 -3.81
N ILE A 261 5.53 14.42 -4.54
CA ILE A 261 4.93 15.71 -4.90
C ILE A 261 3.87 15.44 -5.97
N LEU A 262 2.61 15.52 -5.57
CA LEU A 262 1.48 15.25 -6.45
C LEU A 262 1.36 16.31 -7.54
N ASN A 263 1.00 15.89 -8.74
CA ASN A 263 0.89 16.77 -9.89
C ASN A 263 -0.40 16.49 -10.69
N ALA A 264 -1.37 17.37 -10.55
CA ALA A 264 -2.67 17.22 -11.21
C ALA A 264 -2.55 17.25 -12.75
N SER A 265 -1.61 18.03 -13.30
CA SER A 265 -1.41 18.10 -14.76
C SER A 265 -0.84 16.80 -15.33
N LEU A 266 -0.13 16.01 -14.49
CA LEU A 266 0.36 14.67 -14.81
C LEU A 266 -0.64 13.56 -14.41
N GLY A 267 -1.86 13.92 -14.06
CA GLY A 267 -2.93 13.00 -13.71
C GLY A 267 -2.83 12.43 -12.29
N VAL A 268 -2.13 13.11 -11.41
CA VAL A 268 -1.97 12.72 -9.99
C VAL A 268 -2.39 13.90 -9.09
N PRO A 269 -3.69 14.30 -9.11
CA PRO A 269 -4.18 15.33 -8.20
C PRO A 269 -4.20 14.80 -6.76
N PRO A 270 -4.14 15.68 -5.73
CA PRO A 270 -4.39 15.29 -4.35
C PRO A 270 -5.76 14.62 -4.19
N ILE A 271 -5.80 13.55 -3.39
CA ILE A 271 -7.03 12.84 -3.02
C ILE A 271 -7.10 12.81 -1.50
N PRO A 272 -8.11 13.40 -0.87
CA PRO A 272 -8.21 13.42 0.59
C PRO A 272 -8.10 12.00 1.20
N PHE A 273 -7.27 11.86 2.23
CA PHE A 273 -7.12 10.66 3.07
C PHE A 273 -6.56 9.39 2.40
N CYS A 274 -6.06 9.46 1.17
CA CYS A 274 -5.48 8.29 0.49
C CYS A 274 -4.39 8.63 -0.52
N ASP A 275 -3.76 9.78 -0.40
CA ASP A 275 -2.81 10.34 -1.36
C ASP A 275 -1.33 10.26 -0.91
N ALA A 276 -1.05 9.70 0.25
CA ALA A 276 0.32 9.54 0.70
C ALA A 276 1.01 8.38 -0.04
N ILE A 277 1.93 8.75 -0.90
CA ILE A 277 2.92 7.85 -1.48
C ILE A 277 4.28 8.31 -0.96
N LEU A 278 5.05 7.39 -0.41
CA LEU A 278 6.34 7.70 0.20
C LEU A 278 7.50 7.29 -0.71
N ILE A 279 8.57 8.09 -0.68
CA ILE A 279 9.87 7.77 -1.25
C ILE A 279 10.83 7.62 -0.06
N ALA A 280 11.25 6.39 0.21
CA ALA A 280 12.19 6.06 1.26
C ALA A 280 13.58 5.88 0.65
N HIS A 281 14.52 6.77 0.96
CA HIS A 281 15.87 6.80 0.39
C HIS A 281 16.87 6.02 1.26
N LYS A 282 17.69 5.20 0.60
CA LYS A 282 18.81 4.49 1.26
C LYS A 282 20.11 5.27 1.17
#